data_2b7216e6affb58055496556aab5b33bf
#
_entry.id   2b7216e6affb58055496556aab5b33bf
#
_cell.length_a   1.000
_cell.length_b   1.000
_cell.length_c   1.000
_cell.angle_alpha   90.00
_cell.angle_beta   90.00
_cell.angle_gamma   90.00
#
_symmetry.space_group_name_H-M   'P 1'
#
loop_
_entity.id
_entity.type
_entity.pdbx_description
1 polymer ?
#
loop_
_entity_poly.entity_id
_entity_poly.type
_entity_poly.pdbx_seq_one_letter_code
_entity_poly.pdbx_strand_id
1 'polypeptide(L)'
;RETDMERKAWYRVDRERREALILRDLGVLAHYVGDGSQPHHTTIHYNGWGDYPNPEGFTNSRQTHGVFEGAFTARVARLDTVEAAMPAAQGGAFDVKARTVGYLKTTLATVIPFYRLEKQGGFNETDPRGAAFVTERLAAGAAELRDWTVAAWAESATTSIGWPAVKVAEVEAGTADPWIAMVGED
;
A
#
# COMPACT_ATOMS: atom_id res chain seq x y z
N ARG A 1 27.69 22.20 -3.65
CA ARG A 1 28.43 20.91 -3.77
C ARG A 1 29.42 20.85 -2.62
N GLU A 2 29.26 19.92 -1.67
CA GLU A 2 30.12 19.79 -0.48
C GLU A 2 31.59 19.55 -0.87
N THR A 3 32.49 20.31 -0.28
CA THR A 3 33.92 20.22 -0.53
C THR A 3 34.70 19.59 0.63
N ASP A 4 34.17 19.64 1.86
CA ASP A 4 34.72 18.99 3.03
C ASP A 4 34.66 17.47 2.91
N MET A 5 35.82 16.80 3.08
CA MET A 5 35.92 15.35 2.88
C MET A 5 35.25 14.54 4.00
N GLU A 6 35.25 15.03 5.23
CA GLU A 6 34.61 14.37 6.37
C GLU A 6 33.08 14.47 6.24
N ARG A 7 32.56 15.65 5.91
CA ARG A 7 31.12 15.84 5.64
C ARG A 7 30.66 15.01 4.46
N LYS A 8 31.44 14.91 3.38
CA LYS A 8 31.14 14.01 2.26
C LYS A 8 31.03 12.56 2.68
N ALA A 9 31.95 12.08 3.50
CA ALA A 9 31.93 10.71 3.99
C ALA A 9 30.71 10.46 4.87
N TRP A 10 30.37 11.42 5.75
CA TRP A 10 29.19 11.37 6.58
C TRP A 10 27.90 11.32 5.74
N TYR A 11 27.72 12.24 4.78
CA TYR A 11 26.55 12.28 3.91
C TYR A 11 26.36 10.99 3.11
N ARG A 12 27.44 10.36 2.67
CA ARG A 12 27.36 9.06 1.98
C ARG A 12 26.77 7.99 2.88
N VAL A 13 27.28 7.87 4.10
CA VAL A 13 26.80 6.87 5.07
C VAL A 13 25.35 7.17 5.49
N ASP A 14 25.01 8.43 5.73
CA ASP A 14 23.65 8.85 6.07
C ASP A 14 22.67 8.53 4.94
N ARG A 15 23.06 8.80 3.69
CA ARG A 15 22.27 8.46 2.51
C ARG A 15 21.99 6.96 2.43
N GLU A 16 23.01 6.12 2.54
CA GLU A 16 22.85 4.66 2.51
C GLU A 16 21.89 4.17 3.59
N ARG A 17 21.96 4.75 4.80
CA ARG A 17 21.05 4.43 5.90
C ARG A 17 19.63 4.86 5.60
N ARG A 18 19.42 6.07 5.07
CA ARG A 18 18.08 6.58 4.71
C ARG A 18 17.46 5.78 3.58
N GLU A 19 18.24 5.40 2.57
CA GLU A 19 17.76 4.54 1.48
C GLU A 19 17.25 3.18 2.03
N ALA A 20 17.99 2.57 2.96
CA ALA A 20 17.56 1.33 3.62
C ALA A 20 16.27 1.52 4.44
N LEU A 21 16.14 2.64 5.18
CA LEU A 21 14.94 2.97 5.93
C LEU A 21 13.73 3.21 5.02
N ILE A 22 13.92 3.92 3.91
CA ILE A 22 12.85 4.17 2.92
C ILE A 22 12.32 2.85 2.36
N LEU A 23 13.22 1.92 1.98
CA LEU A 23 12.82 0.61 1.48
C LEU A 23 12.05 -0.20 2.53
N ARG A 24 12.49 -0.16 3.78
CA ARG A 24 11.78 -0.81 4.90
C ARG A 24 10.39 -0.21 5.09
N ASP A 25 10.30 1.11 5.15
CA ASP A 25 9.04 1.82 5.41
C ASP A 25 8.06 1.66 4.23
N LEU A 26 8.58 1.64 2.99
CA LEU A 26 7.79 1.30 1.80
C LEU A 26 7.25 -0.15 1.88
N GLY A 27 8.05 -1.10 2.38
CA GLY A 27 7.60 -2.47 2.61
C GLY A 27 6.48 -2.54 3.66
N VAL A 28 6.58 -1.77 4.75
CA VAL A 28 5.52 -1.67 5.76
C VAL A 28 4.26 -1.04 5.18
N LEU A 29 4.40 0.05 4.43
CA LEU A 29 3.27 0.69 3.74
C LEU A 29 2.60 -0.26 2.76
N ALA A 30 3.39 -1.00 1.97
CA ALA A 30 2.89 -1.97 0.99
C ALA A 30 2.04 -3.06 1.64
N HIS A 31 2.43 -3.53 2.83
CA HIS A 31 1.66 -4.49 3.61
C HIS A 31 0.27 -3.94 3.97
N TYR A 32 0.21 -2.78 4.63
CA TYR A 32 -1.07 -2.18 5.04
C TYR A 32 -1.97 -1.79 3.86
N VAL A 33 -1.38 -1.29 2.79
CA VAL A 33 -2.15 -0.95 1.58
C VAL A 33 -2.66 -2.21 0.90
N GLY A 34 -1.85 -3.27 0.84
CA GLY A 34 -2.27 -4.59 0.34
C GLY A 34 -3.43 -5.15 1.15
N ASP A 35 -3.31 -5.15 2.48
CA ASP A 35 -4.38 -5.57 3.40
C ASP A 35 -5.67 -4.77 3.17
N GLY A 36 -5.55 -3.49 2.89
CA GLY A 36 -6.70 -2.63 2.57
C GLY A 36 -7.47 -3.03 1.32
N SER A 37 -6.91 -3.83 0.40
CA SER A 37 -7.61 -4.37 -0.77
C SER A 37 -8.28 -5.73 -0.52
N GLN A 38 -7.95 -6.38 0.58
CA GLN A 38 -8.45 -7.71 0.94
C GLN A 38 -9.79 -7.60 1.67
N PRO A 39 -10.90 -8.17 1.13
CA PRO A 39 -12.24 -8.02 1.73
C PRO A 39 -12.31 -8.44 3.19
N HIS A 40 -11.64 -9.53 3.57
CA HIS A 40 -11.67 -10.05 4.94
C HIS A 40 -11.02 -9.11 5.96
N HIS A 41 -10.09 -8.24 5.54
CA HIS A 41 -9.46 -7.26 6.44
C HIS A 41 -10.33 -6.03 6.73
N THR A 42 -11.46 -5.89 6.03
CA THR A 42 -12.35 -4.72 6.17
C THR A 42 -13.69 -5.04 6.84
N THR A 43 -13.87 -6.26 7.34
CA THR A 43 -15.16 -6.73 7.87
C THR A 43 -14.99 -7.54 9.16
N ILE A 44 -16.07 -7.59 9.98
CA ILE A 44 -16.18 -8.52 11.10
C ILE A 44 -16.32 -9.98 10.64
N HIS A 45 -16.70 -10.22 9.37
CA HIS A 45 -16.80 -11.53 8.74
C HIS A 45 -15.46 -11.97 8.13
N TYR A 46 -14.37 -11.79 8.88
CA TYR A 46 -13.01 -11.91 8.37
C TYR A 46 -12.55 -13.35 8.12
N ASN A 47 -13.25 -14.36 8.67
CA ASN A 47 -12.87 -15.76 8.49
C ASN A 47 -14.10 -16.67 8.62
N GLY A 48 -14.96 -16.65 7.61
CA GLY A 48 -16.32 -17.15 7.63
C GLY A 48 -17.29 -16.11 8.20
N TRP A 49 -18.59 -16.33 8.00
CA TRP A 49 -19.63 -15.36 8.37
C TRP A 49 -19.72 -15.16 9.89
N GLY A 50 -19.44 -16.20 10.66
CA GLY A 50 -19.46 -16.16 12.13
C GLY A 50 -20.87 -16.27 12.71
N ASP A 51 -20.99 -15.92 14.00
CA ASP A 51 -22.23 -16.06 14.78
C ASP A 51 -23.15 -14.82 14.62
N TYR A 52 -23.25 -14.29 13.43
CA TYR A 52 -24.08 -13.15 13.07
C TYR A 52 -25.31 -13.60 12.26
N PRO A 53 -26.38 -12.78 12.18
CA PRO A 53 -27.48 -13.06 11.27
C PRO A 53 -26.99 -13.35 9.85
N ASN A 54 -27.36 -14.51 9.32
CA ASN A 54 -26.85 -15.02 8.03
C ASN A 54 -28.01 -15.38 7.10
N PRO A 55 -28.79 -14.40 6.62
CA PRO A 55 -29.99 -14.66 5.82
C PRO A 55 -29.65 -15.29 4.46
N GLU A 56 -28.46 -15.04 3.92
CA GLU A 56 -28.01 -15.63 2.66
C GLU A 56 -27.33 -17.00 2.85
N GLY A 57 -27.11 -17.46 4.06
CA GLY A 57 -26.49 -18.76 4.36
C GLY A 57 -25.07 -18.87 3.85
N PHE A 58 -24.26 -17.86 4.08
CA PHE A 58 -22.83 -17.86 3.77
C PHE A 58 -22.07 -18.84 4.66
N THR A 59 -20.90 -19.25 4.21
CA THR A 59 -20.05 -20.20 4.94
C THR A 59 -19.60 -19.68 6.30
N ASN A 60 -19.58 -20.57 7.29
CA ASN A 60 -18.94 -20.34 8.61
C ASN A 60 -17.57 -21.00 8.72
N SER A 61 -17.01 -21.47 7.60
CA SER A 61 -15.67 -22.06 7.60
C SER A 61 -14.61 -21.07 8.04
N ARG A 62 -13.89 -21.39 9.10
CA ARG A 62 -12.75 -20.61 9.59
C ARG A 62 -11.49 -20.74 8.72
N GLN A 63 -11.60 -21.36 7.56
CA GLN A 63 -10.53 -21.49 6.59
C GLN A 63 -10.68 -20.51 5.41
N THR A 64 -11.82 -19.83 5.31
CA THR A 64 -12.19 -18.99 4.16
C THR A 64 -11.12 -17.95 3.85
N HIS A 65 -10.62 -17.26 4.87
CA HIS A 65 -9.56 -16.26 4.74
C HIS A 65 -8.26 -16.87 4.17
N GLY A 66 -7.70 -17.84 4.88
CA GLY A 66 -6.41 -18.45 4.49
C GLY A 66 -6.46 -19.20 3.16
N VAL A 67 -7.61 -19.81 2.82
CA VAL A 67 -7.80 -20.44 1.50
C VAL A 67 -7.79 -19.38 0.40
N PHE A 68 -8.53 -18.30 0.57
CA PHE A 68 -8.61 -17.23 -0.44
C PHE A 68 -7.27 -16.50 -0.61
N GLU A 69 -6.74 -15.93 0.47
CA GLU A 69 -5.53 -15.10 0.44
C GLU A 69 -4.28 -15.91 0.10
N GLY A 70 -4.16 -17.13 0.64
CA GLY A 70 -3.00 -18.00 0.45
C GLY A 70 -3.12 -18.90 -0.76
N ALA A 71 -3.75 -20.06 -0.58
CA ALA A 71 -3.69 -21.14 -1.54
C ALA A 71 -4.36 -20.82 -2.89
N PHE A 72 -5.50 -20.15 -2.89
CA PHE A 72 -6.20 -19.81 -4.12
C PHE A 72 -5.49 -18.70 -4.88
N THR A 73 -5.21 -17.59 -4.21
CA THR A 73 -4.51 -16.44 -4.82
C THR A 73 -3.16 -16.85 -5.42
N ALA A 74 -2.36 -17.65 -4.69
CA ALA A 74 -1.07 -18.12 -5.20
C ALA A 74 -1.17 -18.92 -6.50
N ARG A 75 -2.30 -19.59 -6.76
CA ARG A 75 -2.52 -20.38 -7.96
C ARG A 75 -3.02 -19.57 -9.15
N VAL A 76 -3.86 -18.57 -8.91
CA VAL A 76 -4.56 -17.85 -9.99
C VAL A 76 -3.94 -16.48 -10.32
N ALA A 77 -3.20 -15.87 -9.41
CA ALA A 77 -2.59 -14.56 -9.65
C ALA A 77 -1.57 -14.61 -10.79
N ARG A 78 -1.66 -13.65 -11.70
CA ARG A 78 -0.73 -13.47 -12.82
C ARG A 78 -0.36 -12.00 -12.92
N LEU A 79 0.94 -11.70 -12.96
CA LEU A 79 1.45 -10.34 -12.95
C LEU A 79 0.91 -9.52 -14.13
N ASP A 80 0.95 -10.08 -15.32
CA ASP A 80 0.49 -9.44 -16.56
C ASP A 80 -1.00 -9.06 -16.52
N THR A 81 -1.84 -9.93 -15.95
CA THR A 81 -3.28 -9.67 -15.83
C THR A 81 -3.56 -8.62 -14.75
N VAL A 82 -2.80 -8.63 -13.64
CA VAL A 82 -2.90 -7.62 -12.58
C VAL A 82 -2.47 -6.25 -13.11
N GLU A 83 -1.34 -6.17 -13.80
CA GLU A 83 -0.86 -4.92 -14.42
C GLU A 83 -1.87 -4.36 -15.41
N ALA A 84 -2.43 -5.20 -16.29
CA ALA A 84 -3.43 -4.79 -17.27
C ALA A 84 -4.75 -4.31 -16.62
N ALA A 85 -5.08 -4.81 -15.43
CA ALA A 85 -6.28 -4.43 -14.68
C ALA A 85 -6.09 -3.19 -13.81
N MET A 86 -4.85 -2.71 -13.62
CA MET A 86 -4.61 -1.53 -12.79
C MET A 86 -5.24 -0.29 -13.42
N PRO A 87 -6.01 0.51 -12.65
CA PRO A 87 -6.51 1.79 -13.13
C PRO A 87 -5.36 2.75 -13.43
N ALA A 88 -5.63 3.75 -14.27
CA ALA A 88 -4.67 4.82 -14.55
C ALA A 88 -4.19 5.50 -13.28
N ALA A 89 -2.92 5.92 -13.26
CA ALA A 89 -2.33 6.61 -12.12
C ALA A 89 -3.10 7.91 -11.81
N GLN A 90 -3.39 8.10 -10.54
CA GLN A 90 -3.97 9.36 -10.05
C GLN A 90 -2.82 10.21 -9.49
N GLY A 91 -2.42 11.22 -10.25
CA GLY A 91 -1.38 12.15 -9.82
C GLY A 91 -1.90 13.25 -8.90
N GLY A 92 -0.97 13.92 -8.22
CA GLY A 92 -1.24 15.09 -7.38
C GLY A 92 -1.37 14.78 -5.89
N ALA A 93 -1.44 15.85 -5.10
CA ALA A 93 -1.68 15.76 -3.66
C ALA A 93 -3.12 15.31 -3.38
N PHE A 94 -3.31 14.49 -2.37
CA PHE A 94 -4.63 14.07 -1.91
C PHE A 94 -4.72 14.09 -0.39
N ASP A 95 -5.93 14.27 0.13
CA ASP A 95 -6.20 14.10 1.54
C ASP A 95 -6.05 12.61 1.90
N VAL A 96 -4.97 12.29 2.61
CA VAL A 96 -4.62 10.92 3.04
C VAL A 96 -5.77 10.23 3.77
N LYS A 97 -6.43 10.94 4.69
CA LYS A 97 -7.53 10.39 5.48
C LYS A 97 -8.75 10.10 4.62
N ALA A 98 -9.16 11.05 3.80
CA ALA A 98 -10.30 10.87 2.90
C ALA A 98 -10.05 9.74 1.89
N ARG A 99 -8.83 9.66 1.32
CA ARG A 99 -8.41 8.61 0.40
C ARG A 99 -8.46 7.24 1.04
N THR A 100 -7.87 7.08 2.24
CA THR A 100 -7.88 5.82 2.99
C THR A 100 -9.30 5.35 3.28
N VAL A 101 -10.16 6.24 3.77
CA VAL A 101 -11.56 5.92 4.06
C VAL A 101 -12.31 5.49 2.78
N GLY A 102 -12.09 6.18 1.67
CA GLY A 102 -12.68 5.81 0.38
C GLY A 102 -12.24 4.43 -0.09
N TYR A 103 -10.94 4.16 -0.04
CA TYR A 103 -10.33 2.89 -0.40
C TYR A 103 -10.90 1.71 0.41
N LEU A 104 -10.90 1.84 1.75
CA LEU A 104 -11.43 0.79 2.63
C LEU A 104 -12.94 0.58 2.44
N LYS A 105 -13.73 1.64 2.20
CA LYS A 105 -15.16 1.51 1.89
C LYS A 105 -15.39 0.77 0.57
N THR A 106 -14.57 1.03 -0.44
CA THR A 106 -14.65 0.32 -1.72
C THR A 106 -14.38 -1.16 -1.53
N THR A 107 -13.36 -1.52 -0.75
CA THR A 107 -13.06 -2.92 -0.43
C THR A 107 -14.16 -3.56 0.41
N LEU A 108 -14.67 -2.87 1.43
CA LEU A 108 -15.79 -3.35 2.25
C LEU A 108 -17.02 -3.71 1.39
N ALA A 109 -17.30 -2.93 0.35
CA ALA A 109 -18.42 -3.20 -0.56
C ALA A 109 -18.24 -4.53 -1.34
N THR A 110 -17.04 -5.10 -1.39
CA THR A 110 -16.78 -6.38 -2.05
C THR A 110 -16.99 -7.61 -1.16
N VAL A 111 -17.23 -7.42 0.13
CA VAL A 111 -17.42 -8.53 1.10
C VAL A 111 -18.62 -9.42 0.74
N ILE A 112 -19.78 -8.84 0.48
CA ILE A 112 -20.97 -9.60 0.08
C ILE A 112 -20.78 -10.27 -1.29
N PRO A 113 -20.30 -9.59 -2.34
CA PRO A 113 -19.88 -10.24 -3.60
C PRO A 113 -18.93 -11.41 -3.41
N PHE A 114 -17.92 -11.27 -2.54
CA PHE A 114 -17.00 -12.35 -2.20
C PHE A 114 -17.75 -13.58 -1.66
N TYR A 115 -18.55 -13.41 -0.61
CA TYR A 115 -19.26 -14.53 0.01
C TYR A 115 -20.31 -15.17 -0.91
N ARG A 116 -20.93 -14.38 -1.80
CA ARG A 116 -21.82 -14.92 -2.85
C ARG A 116 -21.05 -15.78 -3.86
N LEU A 117 -19.85 -15.30 -4.27
CA LEU A 117 -18.99 -16.04 -5.18
C LEU A 117 -18.46 -17.32 -4.54
N GLU A 118 -18.03 -17.26 -3.27
CA GLU A 118 -17.61 -18.41 -2.49
C GLU A 118 -18.72 -19.46 -2.40
N LYS A 119 -19.93 -19.06 -2.02
CA LYS A 119 -21.10 -19.94 -1.93
C LYS A 119 -21.43 -20.64 -3.24
N GLN A 120 -21.16 -20.01 -4.37
CA GLN A 120 -21.33 -20.56 -5.72
C GLN A 120 -20.16 -21.46 -6.15
N GLY A 121 -19.15 -21.66 -5.30
CA GLY A 121 -17.97 -22.45 -5.64
C GLY A 121 -17.01 -21.71 -6.60
N GLY A 122 -17.08 -20.38 -6.68
CA GLY A 122 -16.29 -19.60 -7.62
C GLY A 122 -14.80 -19.52 -7.29
N PHE A 123 -14.39 -19.93 -6.08
CA PHE A 123 -12.96 -20.00 -5.74
C PHE A 123 -12.37 -21.39 -5.96
N ASN A 124 -12.58 -21.91 -7.15
CA ASN A 124 -11.89 -23.09 -7.69
C ASN A 124 -11.08 -22.69 -8.93
N GLU A 125 -10.09 -23.49 -9.29
CA GLU A 125 -9.14 -23.16 -10.37
C GLU A 125 -9.76 -23.12 -11.77
N THR A 126 -10.94 -23.69 -11.95
CA THR A 126 -11.63 -23.77 -13.24
C THR A 126 -12.67 -22.65 -13.43
N ASP A 127 -13.02 -21.92 -12.37
CA ASP A 127 -13.97 -20.83 -12.46
C ASP A 127 -13.24 -19.49 -12.71
N PRO A 128 -13.43 -18.86 -13.87
CA PRO A 128 -12.73 -17.61 -14.19
C PRO A 128 -13.15 -16.43 -13.30
N ARG A 129 -14.33 -16.50 -12.64
CA ARG A 129 -14.83 -15.42 -11.78
C ARG A 129 -13.96 -15.24 -10.54
N GLY A 130 -13.47 -16.34 -9.95
CA GLY A 130 -12.57 -16.29 -8.81
C GLY A 130 -11.23 -15.65 -9.18
N ALA A 131 -10.63 -16.05 -10.30
CA ALA A 131 -9.40 -15.45 -10.81
C ALA A 131 -9.57 -13.95 -11.11
N ALA A 132 -10.70 -13.58 -11.74
CA ALA A 132 -11.02 -12.17 -12.00
C ALA A 132 -11.16 -11.36 -10.73
N PHE A 133 -11.82 -11.91 -9.69
CA PHE A 133 -11.95 -11.25 -8.39
C PHE A 133 -10.59 -11.03 -7.73
N VAL A 134 -9.71 -12.03 -7.72
CA VAL A 134 -8.32 -11.88 -7.21
C VAL A 134 -7.57 -10.81 -7.99
N THR A 135 -7.62 -10.86 -9.32
CA THR A 135 -6.95 -9.87 -10.19
C THR A 135 -7.40 -8.45 -9.87
N GLU A 136 -8.69 -8.23 -9.73
CA GLU A 136 -9.27 -6.92 -9.37
C GLU A 136 -8.76 -6.42 -8.01
N ARG A 137 -8.73 -7.28 -7.00
CA ARG A 137 -8.25 -6.89 -5.66
C ARG A 137 -6.75 -6.60 -5.63
N LEU A 138 -5.95 -7.43 -6.29
CA LEU A 138 -4.51 -7.18 -6.41
C LEU A 138 -4.21 -5.90 -7.20
N ALA A 139 -4.92 -5.67 -8.30
CA ALA A 139 -4.79 -4.45 -9.09
C ALA A 139 -5.18 -3.19 -8.31
N ALA A 140 -6.25 -3.26 -7.50
CA ALA A 140 -6.66 -2.16 -6.62
C ALA A 140 -5.58 -1.84 -5.58
N GLY A 141 -5.02 -2.85 -4.90
CA GLY A 141 -3.94 -2.67 -3.93
C GLY A 141 -2.66 -2.10 -4.56
N ALA A 142 -2.25 -2.66 -5.69
CA ALA A 142 -1.06 -2.20 -6.40
C ALA A 142 -1.20 -0.75 -6.92
N ALA A 143 -2.37 -0.39 -7.43
CA ALA A 143 -2.64 0.97 -7.89
C ALA A 143 -2.65 1.97 -6.73
N GLU A 144 -3.26 1.61 -5.61
CA GLU A 144 -3.28 2.45 -4.42
C GLU A 144 -1.87 2.68 -3.88
N LEU A 145 -1.06 1.63 -3.76
CA LEU A 145 0.34 1.74 -3.33
C LEU A 145 1.17 2.62 -4.28
N ARG A 146 1.01 2.45 -5.59
CA ARG A 146 1.67 3.29 -6.60
C ARG A 146 1.32 4.77 -6.38
N ASP A 147 0.04 5.08 -6.26
CA ASP A 147 -0.44 6.46 -6.15
C ASP A 147 0.03 7.11 -4.84
N TRP A 148 0.03 6.38 -3.73
CA TRP A 148 0.60 6.83 -2.46
C TRP A 148 2.10 7.10 -2.56
N THR A 149 2.84 6.21 -3.20
CA THR A 149 4.29 6.37 -3.39
C THR A 149 4.60 7.61 -4.22
N VAL A 150 3.87 7.82 -5.31
CA VAL A 150 4.03 9.00 -6.17
C VAL A 150 3.68 10.29 -5.43
N ALA A 151 2.60 10.29 -4.64
CA ALA A 151 2.20 11.46 -3.86
C ALA A 151 3.23 11.80 -2.78
N ALA A 152 3.72 10.80 -2.03
CA ALA A 152 4.75 10.99 -1.02
C ALA A 152 6.06 11.52 -1.64
N TRP A 153 6.44 10.99 -2.81
CA TRP A 153 7.59 11.49 -3.55
C TRP A 153 7.43 12.95 -3.95
N ALA A 154 6.29 13.32 -4.52
CA ALA A 154 6.02 14.70 -4.93
C ALA A 154 6.01 15.66 -3.73
N GLU A 155 5.43 15.25 -2.59
CA GLU A 155 5.35 16.07 -1.38
C GLU A 155 6.72 16.21 -0.69
N SER A 156 7.62 15.24 -0.83
CA SER A 156 8.94 15.28 -0.22
C SER A 156 9.74 16.54 -0.60
N ALA A 157 9.53 17.08 -1.80
CA ALA A 157 10.18 18.32 -2.26
C ALA A 157 9.79 19.56 -1.45
N THR A 158 8.60 19.56 -0.84
CA THR A 158 8.09 20.67 -0.02
C THR A 158 8.28 20.47 1.48
N THR A 159 8.74 19.29 1.86
CA THR A 159 8.98 18.92 3.27
C THR A 159 10.16 19.71 3.83
N SER A 160 10.08 20.02 5.12
CA SER A 160 11.20 20.60 5.90
C SER A 160 11.90 19.54 6.73
N ILE A 161 13.21 19.67 6.89
CA ILE A 161 14.08 18.77 7.65
C ILE A 161 14.84 19.54 8.73
N GLY A 162 15.24 18.85 9.77
CA GLY A 162 16.19 19.33 10.78
C GLY A 162 15.62 20.36 11.75
N TRP A 163 16.53 20.93 12.54
CA TRP A 163 16.27 22.01 13.48
C TRP A 163 17.44 23.02 13.50
N PRO A 164 17.22 24.31 13.18
CA PRO A 164 15.94 24.87 12.68
C PRO A 164 15.47 24.21 11.39
N ALA A 165 14.16 24.21 11.16
CA ALA A 165 13.56 23.54 10.01
C ALA A 165 14.00 24.22 8.68
N VAL A 166 14.53 23.42 7.74
CA VAL A 166 14.98 23.84 6.43
C VAL A 166 14.20 23.07 5.36
N LYS A 167 13.74 23.76 4.33
CA LYS A 167 13.01 23.10 3.23
C LYS A 167 13.97 22.28 2.37
N VAL A 168 13.55 21.07 1.99
CA VAL A 168 14.34 20.23 1.09
C VAL A 168 14.66 20.95 -0.21
N ALA A 169 13.72 21.72 -0.78
CA ALA A 169 13.93 22.52 -1.99
C ALA A 169 15.03 23.58 -1.83
N GLU A 170 15.21 24.16 -0.64
CA GLU A 170 16.29 25.12 -0.38
C GLU A 170 17.67 24.43 -0.32
N VAL A 171 17.71 23.21 0.21
CA VAL A 171 18.91 22.38 0.21
C VAL A 171 19.28 21.97 -1.23
N GLU A 172 18.32 21.53 -2.01
CA GLU A 172 18.51 21.16 -3.42
C GLU A 172 18.97 22.34 -4.28
N ALA A 173 18.41 23.54 -4.02
CA ALA A 173 18.83 24.79 -4.69
C ALA A 173 20.21 25.30 -4.21
N GLY A 174 20.77 24.73 -3.13
CA GLY A 174 22.04 25.15 -2.56
C GLY A 174 21.96 26.49 -1.80
N THR A 175 20.78 26.94 -1.43
CA THR A 175 20.54 28.17 -0.66
C THR A 175 20.51 27.92 0.85
N ALA A 176 20.45 26.67 1.30
CA ALA A 176 20.55 26.27 2.69
C ALA A 176 21.59 25.14 2.85
N ASP A 177 22.39 25.22 3.93
CA ASP A 177 23.32 24.15 4.31
C ASP A 177 22.59 23.12 5.17
N PRO A 178 22.40 21.87 4.70
CA PRO A 178 21.74 20.85 5.48
C PRO A 178 22.54 20.37 6.69
N TRP A 179 23.85 20.63 6.73
CA TRP A 179 24.72 20.18 7.83
C TRP A 179 24.24 20.75 9.16
N ILE A 180 24.07 22.08 9.23
CA ILE A 180 23.63 22.75 10.44
C ILE A 180 22.25 22.25 10.90
N ALA A 181 21.33 22.06 9.94
CA ALA A 181 19.98 21.57 10.24
C ALA A 181 19.93 20.12 10.76
N MET A 182 20.87 19.27 10.31
CA MET A 182 20.87 17.83 10.66
C MET A 182 21.82 17.47 11.80
N VAL A 183 22.93 18.19 11.95
CA VAL A 183 24.02 17.84 12.88
C VAL A 183 24.19 18.88 13.98
N GLY A 184 23.79 20.13 13.75
CA GLY A 184 23.99 21.25 14.65
C GLY A 184 25.28 22.04 14.36
N GLU A 185 25.54 23.03 15.22
CA GLU A 185 26.72 23.90 15.13
C GLU A 185 27.88 23.45 16.04
N ASP A 186 27.75 22.31 16.75
CA ASP A 186 28.74 21.82 17.73
C ASP A 186 29.93 21.13 17.07
#